data_3108f01f741ddb3fff77b06d4e112214
#
_entry.id   3108f01f741ddb3fff77b06d4e112214
#
_cell.length_a   1.000
_cell.length_b   1.000
_cell.length_c   1.000
_cell.angle_alpha   90.00
_cell.angle_beta   90.00
_cell.angle_gamma   90.00
#
_symmetry.space_group_name_H-M   'P 1'
#
loop_
_entity.id
_entity.type
_entity.pdbx_description
1 polymer ?
#
loop_
_entity_poly.entity_id
_entity_poly.type
_entity_poly.pdbx_seq_one_letter_code
_entity_poly.pdbx_strand_id
1 'polypeptide(L)'
;MKNLYIIAGCNGAGKTTASYTVLPEMLGCREFVNADEIARGLSPFNPEGAAIQAGRLMIERVLQLRKDGQDFAFETTLATRSYIKLIKKAQSVGYFVTLLFFSLPTPDQAVKR
;
A
#
# COMPACT_ATOMS: atom_id res chain seq x y z
N MET A 1 -0.40 -12.63 -15.70
CA MET A 1 -1.32 -12.43 -14.55
C MET A 1 -1.05 -11.08 -13.91
N LYS A 2 -2.12 -10.35 -13.63
CA LYS A 2 -2.00 -9.04 -12.96
C LYS A 2 -1.97 -9.25 -11.46
N ASN A 3 -1.04 -8.60 -10.77
CA ASN A 3 -0.87 -8.75 -9.32
C ASN A 3 -1.10 -7.43 -8.60
N LEU A 4 -1.86 -7.50 -7.52
CA LEU A 4 -2.03 -6.40 -6.58
C LEU A 4 -1.52 -6.84 -5.22
N TYR A 5 -0.55 -6.10 -4.69
CA TYR A 5 0.00 -6.37 -3.36
C TYR A 5 -0.51 -5.32 -2.39
N ILE A 6 -1.09 -5.78 -1.28
CA ILE A 6 -1.60 -4.89 -0.23
C ILE A 6 -0.60 -4.94 0.92
N ILE A 7 0.01 -3.80 1.23
CA ILE A 7 0.94 -3.69 2.34
C ILE A 7 0.17 -3.15 3.54
N ALA A 8 0.02 -3.97 4.56
CA ALA A 8 -0.80 -3.63 5.73
C ALA A 8 -0.01 -3.80 7.02
N GLY A 9 -0.51 -3.20 8.08
CA GLY A 9 0.11 -3.24 9.39
C GLY A 9 0.03 -1.89 10.07
N CYS A 10 0.44 -1.83 11.35
CA CYS A 10 0.42 -0.58 12.08
C CYS A 10 1.60 0.31 11.70
N ASN A 11 1.44 1.61 11.91
CA ASN A 11 2.51 2.57 11.67
C ASN A 11 3.70 2.24 12.58
N GLY A 12 4.90 2.42 12.06
CA GLY A 12 6.13 2.11 12.80
C GLY A 12 6.55 0.65 12.71
N ALA A 13 5.82 -0.19 11.97
CA ALA A 13 6.15 -1.61 11.82
C ALA A 13 7.17 -1.87 10.73
N GLY A 14 7.75 -0.83 10.12
CA GLY A 14 8.73 -0.96 9.06
C GLY A 14 8.12 -1.26 7.69
N LYS A 15 6.82 -1.03 7.50
CA LYS A 15 6.13 -1.31 6.25
C LYS A 15 6.80 -0.68 5.04
N THR A 16 7.04 0.62 5.10
CA THR A 16 7.59 1.36 3.96
C THR A 16 9.00 0.89 3.63
N THR A 17 9.85 0.77 4.65
CA THR A 17 11.24 0.33 4.45
C THR A 17 11.30 -1.07 3.87
N ALA A 18 10.52 -2.00 4.42
CA ALA A 18 10.49 -3.37 3.93
C ALA A 18 9.95 -3.45 2.52
N SER A 19 8.94 -2.62 2.20
CA SER A 19 8.33 -2.61 0.87
C SER A 19 9.31 -2.18 -0.20
N TYR A 20 10.20 -1.24 0.07
CA TYR A 20 11.18 -0.78 -0.90
C TYR A 20 12.16 -1.88 -1.33
N THR A 21 12.34 -2.90 -0.49
CA THR A 21 13.15 -4.06 -0.83
C THR A 21 12.29 -5.20 -1.39
N VAL A 22 11.22 -5.55 -0.68
CA VAL A 22 10.40 -6.72 -1.02
C VAL A 22 9.74 -6.56 -2.39
N LEU A 23 9.14 -5.40 -2.65
CA LEU A 23 8.38 -5.22 -3.88
C LEU A 23 9.24 -5.27 -5.13
N PRO A 24 10.27 -4.43 -5.28
CA PRO A 24 11.03 -4.45 -6.52
C PRO A 24 11.98 -5.65 -6.65
N GLU A 25 12.61 -6.07 -5.56
CA GLU A 25 13.66 -7.08 -5.63
C GLU A 25 13.13 -8.51 -5.57
N MET A 26 12.09 -8.74 -4.75
CA MET A 26 11.59 -10.10 -4.55
C MET A 26 10.35 -10.39 -5.37
N LEU A 27 9.49 -9.40 -5.59
CA LEU A 27 8.22 -9.59 -6.27
C LEU A 27 8.20 -8.97 -7.67
N GLY A 28 9.23 -8.22 -8.04
CA GLY A 28 9.27 -7.55 -9.34
C GLY A 28 8.25 -6.44 -9.51
N CYS A 29 7.68 -5.94 -8.42
CA CYS A 29 6.66 -4.90 -8.44
C CYS A 29 7.32 -3.54 -8.21
N ARG A 30 7.21 -2.65 -9.19
CA ARG A 30 7.85 -1.32 -9.12
C ARG A 30 6.87 -0.19 -8.90
N GLU A 31 5.57 -0.45 -8.96
CA GLU A 31 4.56 0.57 -8.73
C GLU A 31 4.01 0.41 -7.33
N PHE A 32 4.40 1.32 -6.45
CA PHE A 32 3.99 1.32 -5.04
C PHE A 32 3.35 2.66 -4.70
N VAL A 33 2.10 2.62 -4.27
CA VAL A 33 1.33 3.83 -3.95
C VAL A 33 1.17 3.93 -2.43
N ASN A 34 1.63 5.04 -1.87
CA ASN A 34 1.63 5.26 -0.44
C ASN A 34 1.18 6.70 -0.17
N ALA A 35 0.03 6.85 0.50
CA ALA A 35 -0.55 8.17 0.76
C ALA A 35 0.37 9.04 1.63
N ASP A 36 1.08 8.45 2.58
CA ASP A 36 1.98 9.22 3.45
C ASP A 36 3.14 9.80 2.65
N GLU A 37 3.68 9.05 1.71
CA GLU A 37 4.74 9.55 0.83
C GLU A 37 4.24 10.65 -0.10
N ILE A 38 3.02 10.51 -0.60
CA ILE A 38 2.40 11.55 -1.42
C ILE A 38 2.25 12.83 -0.59
N ALA A 39 1.77 12.71 0.65
CA ALA A 39 1.59 13.87 1.53
C ALA A 39 2.91 14.57 1.81
N ARG A 40 3.98 13.81 2.03
CA ARG A 40 5.32 14.40 2.24
C ARG A 40 5.82 15.11 1.00
N GLY A 41 5.52 14.58 -0.17
CA GLY A 41 5.87 15.23 -1.42
C GLY A 41 5.13 16.54 -1.65
N LEU A 42 3.86 16.60 -1.23
CA LEU A 42 3.05 17.80 -1.35
C LEU A 42 3.41 18.86 -0.31
N SER A 43 3.72 18.43 0.92
CA SER A 43 3.98 19.35 2.02
C SER A 43 4.99 18.73 2.97
N PRO A 44 6.30 18.86 2.70
CA PRO A 44 7.33 18.17 3.47
C PRO A 44 7.36 18.54 4.96
N PHE A 45 6.99 19.77 5.29
CA PHE A 45 7.01 20.23 6.68
C PHE A 45 5.66 20.11 7.37
N ASN A 46 4.60 19.79 6.64
CA ASN A 46 3.27 19.62 7.18
C ASN A 46 2.48 18.58 6.39
N PRO A 47 2.97 17.32 6.35
CA PRO A 47 2.29 16.29 5.55
C PRO A 47 0.86 16.03 6.03
N GLU A 48 0.58 16.19 7.32
CA GLU A 48 -0.75 16.02 7.87
C GLU A 48 -1.77 16.98 7.26
N GLY A 49 -1.34 18.19 6.93
CA GLY A 49 -2.20 19.18 6.27
C GLY A 49 -2.54 18.81 4.84
N ALA A 50 -1.79 17.89 4.23
CA ALA A 50 -2.01 17.44 2.86
C ALA A 50 -2.65 16.05 2.80
N ALA A 51 -3.08 15.48 3.93
CA ALA A 51 -3.53 14.09 3.99
C ALA A 51 -4.74 13.81 3.10
N ILE A 52 -5.72 14.71 3.07
CA ILE A 52 -6.92 14.51 2.26
C ILE A 52 -6.58 14.55 0.78
N GLN A 53 -5.77 15.52 0.37
CA GLN A 53 -5.34 15.63 -1.03
C GLN A 53 -4.50 14.41 -1.42
N ALA A 54 -3.62 13.96 -0.54
CA ALA A 54 -2.80 12.78 -0.79
C ALA A 54 -3.66 11.52 -0.97
N GLY A 55 -4.72 11.37 -0.16
CA GLY A 55 -5.64 10.25 -0.29
C GLY A 55 -6.36 10.25 -1.64
N ARG A 56 -6.75 11.41 -2.13
CA ARG A 56 -7.38 11.54 -3.45
C ARG A 56 -6.40 11.15 -4.56
N LEU A 57 -5.18 11.65 -4.49
CA LEU A 57 -4.16 11.33 -5.48
C LEU A 57 -3.81 9.85 -5.47
N MET A 58 -3.78 9.25 -4.29
CA MET A 58 -3.56 7.81 -4.17
C MET A 58 -4.62 7.02 -4.90
N ILE A 59 -5.89 7.35 -4.68
CA ILE A 59 -6.99 6.65 -5.33
C ILE A 59 -6.92 6.84 -6.86
N GLU A 60 -6.66 8.05 -7.33
CA GLU A 60 -6.50 8.31 -8.75
C GLU A 60 -5.39 7.45 -9.36
N ARG A 61 -4.26 7.35 -8.66
CA ARG A 61 -3.14 6.54 -9.14
C ARG A 61 -3.48 5.07 -9.18
N VAL A 62 -4.15 4.56 -8.15
CA VAL A 62 -4.59 3.16 -8.11
C VAL A 62 -5.53 2.86 -9.29
N LEU A 63 -6.49 3.75 -9.55
CA LEU A 63 -7.41 3.56 -10.65
C LEU A 63 -6.68 3.55 -11.99
N GLN A 64 -5.69 4.41 -12.16
CA GLN A 64 -4.91 4.47 -13.38
C GLN A 64 -4.09 3.20 -13.60
N LEU A 65 -3.41 2.73 -12.56
CA LEU A 65 -2.61 1.50 -12.64
C LEU A 65 -3.48 0.30 -12.95
N ARG A 66 -4.65 0.22 -12.33
CA ARG A 66 -5.60 -0.86 -12.58
C ARG A 66 -6.09 -0.82 -14.04
N LYS A 67 -6.44 0.36 -14.53
CA LYS A 67 -6.88 0.54 -15.90
C LYS A 67 -5.80 0.10 -16.90
N ASP A 68 -4.56 0.40 -16.59
CA ASP A 68 -3.43 0.05 -17.45
C ASP A 68 -3.03 -1.42 -17.34
N GLY A 69 -3.62 -2.16 -16.41
CA GLY A 69 -3.29 -3.56 -16.21
C GLY A 69 -1.91 -3.81 -15.60
N GLN A 70 -1.35 -2.83 -14.93
CA GLN A 70 -0.03 -2.92 -14.31
C GLN A 70 -0.10 -3.70 -13.00
N ASP A 71 0.98 -4.43 -12.68
CA ASP A 71 1.17 -4.90 -11.31
C ASP A 71 1.44 -3.70 -10.43
N PHE A 72 0.80 -3.65 -9.27
CA PHE A 72 1.04 -2.54 -8.36
C PHE A 72 0.77 -2.96 -6.91
N ALA A 73 1.24 -2.11 -6.00
CA ALA A 73 1.03 -2.29 -4.57
C ALA A 73 0.53 -0.98 -3.98
N PHE A 74 -0.22 -1.08 -2.89
CA PHE A 74 -0.49 0.11 -2.08
C PHE A 74 -0.44 -0.25 -0.61
N GLU A 75 -0.18 0.79 0.21
CA GLU A 75 -0.09 0.64 1.65
C GLU A 75 -1.37 1.11 2.31
N THR A 76 -1.83 0.35 3.30
CA THR A 76 -3.02 0.69 4.05
C THR A 76 -2.93 0.14 5.47
N THR A 77 -3.68 0.75 6.38
CA THR A 77 -3.89 0.19 7.71
C THR A 77 -5.09 -0.77 7.73
N LEU A 78 -5.77 -0.94 6.62
CA LEU A 78 -7.02 -1.69 6.46
C LEU A 78 -8.20 -1.07 7.23
N ALA A 79 -8.05 0.17 7.69
CA ALA A 79 -9.07 0.83 8.48
C ALA A 79 -10.17 1.49 7.64
N THR A 80 -9.96 1.62 6.33
CA THR A 80 -10.85 2.39 5.46
C THR A 80 -11.62 1.48 4.51
N ARG A 81 -12.95 1.58 4.51
CA ARG A 81 -13.81 0.78 3.64
C ARG A 81 -13.57 1.03 2.15
N SER A 82 -13.10 2.21 1.79
CA SER A 82 -12.82 2.52 0.38
C SER A 82 -11.73 1.62 -0.19
N TYR A 83 -10.78 1.18 0.63
CA TYR A 83 -9.75 0.25 0.16
C TYR A 83 -10.32 -1.13 -0.14
N ILE A 84 -11.33 -1.56 0.63
CA ILE A 84 -12.00 -2.83 0.38
C ILE A 84 -12.67 -2.81 -1.00
N LYS A 85 -13.30 -1.70 -1.34
CA LYS A 85 -13.92 -1.54 -2.67
C LYS A 85 -12.88 -1.58 -3.78
N LEU A 86 -11.73 -0.94 -3.58
CA LEU A 86 -10.63 -0.97 -4.55
C LEU A 86 -10.14 -2.40 -4.78
N ILE A 87 -9.99 -3.16 -3.70
CA ILE A 87 -9.53 -4.54 -3.76
C ILE A 87 -10.54 -5.41 -4.52
N LYS A 88 -11.81 -5.31 -4.17
CA LYS A 88 -12.86 -6.11 -4.81
C LYS A 88 -12.96 -5.80 -6.30
N LYS A 89 -12.86 -4.53 -6.67
CA LYS A 89 -12.90 -4.14 -8.07
C LYS A 89 -11.70 -4.67 -8.84
N ALA A 90 -10.51 -4.62 -8.22
CA ALA A 90 -9.31 -5.19 -8.85
C ALA A 90 -9.48 -6.69 -9.08
N GLN A 91 -10.00 -7.42 -8.08
CA GLN A 91 -10.26 -8.85 -8.25
C GLN A 91 -11.25 -9.11 -9.39
N SER A 92 -12.28 -8.29 -9.51
CA SER A 92 -13.29 -8.46 -10.55
C SER A 92 -12.75 -8.27 -11.96
N VAL A 93 -11.63 -7.56 -12.11
CA VAL A 93 -11.01 -7.32 -13.42
C VAL A 93 -9.73 -8.14 -13.62
N GLY A 94 -9.55 -9.19 -12.83
CA GLY A 94 -8.51 -10.18 -13.07
C GLY A 94 -7.23 -10.06 -12.26
N TYR A 95 -7.19 -9.22 -11.24
CA TYR A 95 -6.02 -9.11 -10.37
C TYR A 95 -5.98 -10.24 -9.36
N PHE A 96 -4.80 -10.80 -9.17
CA PHE A 96 -4.51 -11.69 -8.05
C PHE A 96 -4.03 -10.83 -6.88
N VAL A 97 -4.73 -10.88 -5.76
CA VAL A 97 -4.46 -10.01 -4.63
C VAL A 97 -3.68 -10.76 -3.55
N THR A 98 -2.57 -10.19 -3.14
CA THR A 98 -1.72 -10.74 -2.07
C THR A 98 -1.63 -9.73 -0.95
N LEU A 99 -1.92 -10.16 0.26
CA LEU A 99 -1.80 -9.34 1.46
C LEU A 99 -0.46 -9.62 2.14
N LEU A 100 0.33 -8.55 2.32
CA LEU A 100 1.58 -8.59 3.05
C LEU A 100 1.38 -7.81 4.34
N PHE A 101 1.37 -8.51 5.46
CA PHE A 101 1.08 -7.90 6.75
C PHE A 101 2.34 -7.79 7.59
N PHE A 102 2.65 -6.55 8.03
CA PHE A 102 3.77 -6.28 8.91
C PHE A 102 3.24 -5.83 10.27
N SER A 103 3.83 -6.38 11.33
CA SER A 103 3.49 -5.99 12.69
C SER A 103 4.76 -5.61 13.45
N LEU A 104 4.58 -4.76 14.47
CA LEU A 104 5.71 -4.38 15.32
C LEU A 104 6.19 -5.62 16.07
N PRO A 105 7.48 -5.93 16.00
CA PRO A 105 8.02 -7.04 16.79
C PRO A 105 8.04 -6.67 18.28
N THR A 106 7.52 -7.56 19.11
CA THR A 106 7.68 -7.50 20.56
C THR A 106 8.26 -8.83 21.00
N PRO A 107 8.86 -8.90 22.21
CA PRO A 107 9.35 -10.19 22.70
C PRO A 107 8.28 -11.28 22.69
N ASP A 108 7.06 -10.94 23.11
CA ASP A 108 5.97 -11.91 23.13
C ASP A 108 5.56 -12.32 21.73
N GLN A 109 5.47 -11.38 20.82
CA GLN A 109 5.12 -11.69 19.42
C GLN A 109 6.21 -12.53 18.76
N ALA A 110 7.46 -12.24 19.04
CA ALA A 110 8.56 -13.01 18.49
C ALA A 110 8.50 -14.47 18.97
N VAL A 111 8.14 -14.68 20.22
CA VAL A 111 8.02 -16.03 20.78
C VAL A 111 6.85 -16.80 20.16
N LYS A 112 5.75 -16.13 19.92
CA LYS A 112 4.54 -16.77 19.38
C LYS A 112 4.66 -17.14 17.91
N ARG A 113 5.57 -16.56 17.22
CA ARG A 113 5.79 -16.81 15.81
C ARG A 113 6.85 -17.87 15.58
#